data_8003ae1bf39c3413271a40cb0204316e
#
_entry.id   8003ae1bf39c3413271a40cb0204316e
#
_cell.length_a   1.000
_cell.length_b   1.000
_cell.length_c   1.000
_cell.angle_alpha   90.00
_cell.angle_beta   90.00
_cell.angle_gamma   90.00
#
_symmetry.space_group_name_H-M   'P 1'
#
loop_
_entity.id
_entity.type
_entity.pdbx_description
1 polymer ?
#
loop_
_entity_poly.entity_id
_entity_poly.type
_entity_poly.pdbx_seq_one_letter_code
_entity_poly.pdbx_strand_id
1 'polypeptide(L)'
;MVHIGGARMIEVGTVLEEKVFYLDRAMLKAYADASGDQNPIHQNEEFALSVGLPNVIAHGMLTMALVGKFVTDWAGGAAAVKEFSARFVKPVIVPVDQKVDLTVSATVAEINGDRISLTLSATSAGIKVLGMAKAVVVK
;
A
#
# COMPACT_ATOMS: atom_id res chain seq x y z
N MET A 1 -2.11 -24.21 -8.45
CA MET A 1 -1.71 -24.41 -7.04
C MET A 1 -0.20 -24.37 -6.93
N VAL A 2 0.32 -23.62 -5.98
CA VAL A 2 1.77 -23.38 -5.83
C VAL A 2 2.18 -23.63 -4.38
N HIS A 3 3.34 -24.28 -4.18
CA HIS A 3 3.91 -24.47 -2.86
C HIS A 3 4.69 -23.22 -2.43
N ILE A 4 4.48 -22.77 -1.21
CA ILE A 4 5.22 -21.67 -0.60
C ILE A 4 5.67 -22.08 0.79
N GLY A 5 6.93 -21.82 1.12
CA GLY A 5 7.44 -22.03 2.47
C GLY A 5 7.24 -23.45 2.96
N GLY A 6 7.89 -24.39 2.38
CA GLY A 6 7.83 -25.78 2.80
C GLY A 6 6.57 -26.50 2.32
N ALA A 7 5.57 -26.65 3.18
CA ALA A 7 4.37 -27.44 2.88
C ALA A 7 3.14 -26.59 2.53
N ARG A 8 3.27 -25.26 2.55
CA ARG A 8 2.12 -24.39 2.33
C ARG A 8 1.72 -24.31 0.86
N MET A 9 0.43 -24.52 0.60
CA MET A 9 -0.14 -24.49 -0.74
C MET A 9 -0.88 -23.20 -0.99
N ILE A 10 -0.77 -22.68 -2.21
CA ILE A 10 -1.52 -21.50 -2.66
C ILE A 10 -2.44 -21.90 -3.80
N GLU A 11 -3.68 -21.44 -3.69
CA GLU A 11 -4.71 -21.64 -4.70
C GLU A 11 -5.32 -20.30 -5.09
N VAL A 12 -5.96 -20.24 -6.24
CA VAL A 12 -6.81 -19.12 -6.59
C VAL A 12 -7.88 -18.96 -5.51
N GLY A 13 -8.07 -17.74 -5.04
CA GLY A 13 -8.97 -17.43 -3.93
C GLY A 13 -8.30 -17.41 -2.55
N THR A 14 -7.04 -17.86 -2.44
CA THR A 14 -6.30 -17.76 -1.18
C THR A 14 -6.17 -16.29 -0.78
N VAL A 15 -6.53 -15.99 0.47
CA VAL A 15 -6.37 -14.66 1.06
C VAL A 15 -5.07 -14.65 1.86
N LEU A 16 -4.18 -13.71 1.53
CA LEU A 16 -2.91 -13.55 2.22
C LEU A 16 -3.12 -12.93 3.60
N GLU A 17 -2.18 -13.15 4.49
CA GLU A 17 -2.19 -12.56 5.82
C GLU A 17 -2.18 -11.03 5.70
N GLU A 18 -3.13 -10.39 6.36
CA GLU A 18 -3.27 -8.94 6.39
C GLU A 18 -2.11 -8.32 7.16
N LYS A 19 -1.65 -7.17 6.69
CA LYS A 19 -0.63 -6.39 7.38
C LYS A 19 -1.11 -4.95 7.58
N VAL A 20 -0.87 -4.42 8.78
CA VAL A 20 -1.18 -3.04 9.11
C VAL A 20 0.11 -2.25 9.19
N PHE A 21 0.20 -1.20 8.37
CA PHE A 21 1.23 -0.17 8.47
C PHE A 21 0.65 1.03 9.18
N TYR A 22 1.49 1.80 9.86
CA TYR A 22 1.05 3.02 10.51
C TYR A 22 1.80 4.22 9.95
N LEU A 23 1.07 5.30 9.69
CA LEU A 23 1.61 6.55 9.19
C LEU A 23 1.37 7.65 10.23
N ASP A 24 2.35 8.55 10.36
CA ASP A 24 2.24 9.75 11.19
C ASP A 24 2.93 10.92 10.50
N ARG A 25 2.83 12.11 11.09
CA ARG A 25 3.43 13.33 10.50
C ARG A 25 4.94 13.23 10.34
N ALA A 26 5.62 12.54 11.27
CA ALA A 26 7.07 12.34 11.19
C ALA A 26 7.45 11.50 9.95
N MET A 27 6.67 10.47 9.64
CA MET A 27 6.89 9.67 8.45
C MET A 27 6.66 10.48 7.16
N LEU A 28 5.64 11.33 7.14
CA LEU A 28 5.37 12.18 5.97
C LEU A 28 6.52 13.17 5.74
N LYS A 29 7.06 13.76 6.82
CA LYS A 29 8.23 14.63 6.70
C LYS A 29 9.44 13.88 6.18
N ALA A 30 9.73 12.71 6.71
CA ALA A 30 10.86 11.90 6.27
C ALA A 30 10.71 11.51 4.80
N TYR A 31 9.50 11.17 4.36
CA TYR A 31 9.25 10.84 2.95
C TYR A 31 9.41 12.07 2.05
N ALA A 32 8.91 13.23 2.47
CA ALA A 32 9.08 14.48 1.73
C ALA A 32 10.56 14.81 1.52
N ASP A 33 11.36 14.67 2.57
CA ASP A 33 12.80 14.94 2.49
C ASP A 33 13.54 13.93 1.61
N ALA A 34 13.16 12.65 1.69
CA ALA A 34 13.78 11.58 0.92
C ALA A 34 13.40 11.63 -0.58
N SER A 35 12.14 11.92 -0.88
CA SER A 35 11.60 11.93 -2.24
C SER A 35 11.77 13.26 -2.97
N GLY A 36 11.97 14.35 -2.23
CA GLY A 36 11.96 15.70 -2.78
C GLY A 36 10.56 16.29 -2.97
N ASP A 37 9.50 15.55 -2.65
CA ASP A 37 8.12 16.05 -2.73
C ASP A 37 7.76 16.82 -1.47
N GLN A 38 7.98 18.13 -1.52
CA GLN A 38 7.74 19.06 -0.42
C GLN A 38 6.39 19.77 -0.52
N ASN A 39 5.43 19.22 -1.27
CA ASN A 39 4.11 19.83 -1.39
C ASN A 39 3.50 20.02 0.01
N PRO A 40 3.10 21.25 0.37
CA PRO A 40 2.64 21.55 1.73
C PRO A 40 1.36 20.81 2.16
N ILE A 41 0.59 20.24 1.24
CA ILE A 41 -0.59 19.43 1.60
C ILE A 41 -0.22 18.21 2.45
N HIS A 42 1.05 17.80 2.43
CA HIS A 42 1.54 16.65 3.20
C HIS A 42 2.19 17.04 4.52
N GLN A 43 2.29 18.32 4.82
CA GLN A 43 3.04 18.79 5.99
C GLN A 43 2.37 19.95 6.76
N ASN A 44 1.56 20.75 6.09
CA ASN A 44 0.98 21.98 6.65
C ASN A 44 -0.54 21.87 6.69
N GLU A 45 -1.09 21.75 7.91
CA GLU A 45 -2.54 21.60 8.12
C GLU A 45 -3.31 22.81 7.62
N GLU A 46 -2.86 24.01 7.94
CA GLU A 46 -3.54 25.24 7.49
C GLU A 46 -3.62 25.31 5.97
N PHE A 47 -2.52 24.97 5.28
CA PHE A 47 -2.51 24.93 3.83
C PHE A 47 -3.45 23.85 3.28
N ALA A 48 -3.41 22.65 3.85
CA ALA A 48 -4.27 21.55 3.43
C ALA A 48 -5.76 21.93 3.55
N LEU A 49 -6.15 22.54 4.67
CA LEU A 49 -7.52 23.02 4.87
C LEU A 49 -7.88 24.12 3.87
N SER A 50 -6.94 25.03 3.56
CA SER A 50 -7.17 26.14 2.65
C SER A 50 -7.47 25.71 1.22
N VAL A 51 -6.99 24.52 0.82
CA VAL A 51 -7.25 23.97 -0.53
C VAL A 51 -8.38 22.94 -0.53
N GLY A 52 -9.14 22.84 0.54
CA GLY A 52 -10.34 22.01 0.61
C GLY A 52 -10.13 20.58 1.10
N LEU A 53 -8.94 20.25 1.60
CA LEU A 53 -8.69 18.95 2.20
C LEU A 53 -9.15 18.91 3.65
N PRO A 54 -9.58 17.74 4.16
CA PRO A 54 -10.03 17.62 5.56
C PRO A 54 -8.90 17.73 6.58
N ASN A 55 -7.68 17.48 6.18
CA ASN A 55 -6.46 17.58 6.98
C ASN A 55 -5.24 17.36 6.09
N VAL A 56 -4.05 17.26 6.68
CA VAL A 56 -2.85 16.81 5.98
C VAL A 56 -3.08 15.38 5.47
N ILE A 57 -2.63 15.11 4.26
CA ILE A 57 -2.76 13.80 3.63
C ILE A 57 -1.37 13.22 3.34
N ALA A 58 -1.28 11.89 3.38
CA ALA A 58 -0.06 11.20 2.99
C ALA A 58 0.20 11.35 1.49
N HIS A 59 1.47 11.35 1.11
CA HIS A 59 1.84 11.27 -0.32
C HIS A 59 1.25 9.99 -0.90
N GLY A 60 0.61 10.09 -2.05
CA GLY A 60 0.07 8.90 -2.75
C GLY A 60 1.16 7.86 -2.99
N MET A 61 2.35 8.29 -3.40
CA MET A 61 3.46 7.38 -3.65
C MET A 61 4.00 6.73 -2.38
N LEU A 62 3.86 7.35 -1.21
CA LEU A 62 4.18 6.69 0.07
C LEU A 62 3.19 5.56 0.35
N THR A 63 1.90 5.82 0.16
CA THR A 63 0.86 4.78 0.28
C THR A 63 1.16 3.62 -0.66
N MET A 64 1.47 3.91 -1.90
CA MET A 64 1.79 2.88 -2.89
C MET A 64 3.07 2.12 -2.54
N ALA A 65 4.08 2.80 -2.00
CA ALA A 65 5.32 2.16 -1.58
C ALA A 65 5.10 1.16 -0.43
N LEU A 66 4.23 1.48 0.52
CA LEU A 66 3.91 0.57 1.62
C LEU A 66 3.14 -0.66 1.12
N VAL A 67 2.21 -0.49 0.20
CA VAL A 67 1.53 -1.62 -0.44
C VAL A 67 2.53 -2.45 -1.25
N GLY A 68 3.45 -1.80 -1.95
CA GLY A 68 4.53 -2.47 -2.66
C GLY A 68 5.45 -3.27 -1.74
N LYS A 69 5.72 -2.74 -0.55
CA LYS A 69 6.48 -3.47 0.47
C LYS A 69 5.76 -4.74 0.91
N PHE A 70 4.45 -4.69 1.10
CA PHE A 70 3.64 -5.88 1.38
C PHE A 70 3.84 -6.95 0.31
N VAL A 71 3.77 -6.56 -0.96
CA VAL A 71 3.93 -7.49 -2.10
C VAL A 71 5.36 -8.04 -2.14
N THR A 72 6.35 -7.18 -2.00
CA THR A 72 7.77 -7.55 -2.06
C THR A 72 8.13 -8.52 -0.92
N ASP A 73 7.65 -8.25 0.29
CA ASP A 73 7.91 -9.11 1.45
C ASP A 73 7.29 -10.50 1.26
N TRP A 74 6.06 -10.54 0.74
CA TRP A 74 5.41 -11.82 0.46
C TRP A 74 6.09 -12.58 -0.67
N ALA A 75 6.51 -11.88 -1.71
CA ALA A 75 7.15 -12.48 -2.89
C ALA A 75 8.57 -12.99 -2.60
N GLY A 76 9.19 -12.53 -1.52
CA GLY A 76 10.55 -12.92 -1.16
C GLY A 76 11.64 -12.01 -1.71
N GLY A 77 11.27 -10.87 -2.30
CA GLY A 77 12.21 -9.87 -2.79
C GLY A 77 11.65 -9.07 -3.96
N ALA A 78 12.25 -7.91 -4.19
CA ALA A 78 11.80 -6.99 -5.24
C ALA A 78 11.92 -7.60 -6.65
N ALA A 79 12.92 -8.44 -6.88
CA ALA A 79 13.12 -9.07 -8.18
C ALA A 79 11.98 -10.01 -8.58
N ALA A 80 11.23 -10.52 -7.60
CA ALA A 80 10.08 -11.39 -7.86
C ALA A 80 8.82 -10.63 -8.27
N VAL A 81 8.77 -9.32 -8.07
CA VAL A 81 7.62 -8.50 -8.43
C VAL A 81 7.75 -8.08 -9.89
N LYS A 82 6.84 -8.52 -10.74
CA LYS A 82 6.87 -8.27 -12.19
C LYS A 82 5.96 -7.14 -12.63
N GLU A 83 4.83 -6.98 -11.95
CA GLU A 83 3.87 -5.92 -12.23
C GLU A 83 3.26 -5.45 -10.93
N PHE A 84 3.04 -4.16 -10.81
CA PHE A 84 2.37 -3.56 -9.68
C PHE A 84 1.70 -2.27 -10.15
N SER A 85 0.38 -2.17 -9.98
CA SER A 85 -0.38 -1.00 -10.39
C SER A 85 -1.56 -0.77 -9.47
N ALA A 86 -1.96 0.49 -9.35
CA ALA A 86 -3.11 0.88 -8.56
C ALA A 86 -3.62 2.25 -9.03
N ARG A 87 -4.83 2.58 -8.61
CA ARG A 87 -5.40 3.93 -8.72
C ARG A 87 -5.56 4.52 -7.34
N PHE A 88 -5.24 5.79 -7.19
CA PHE A 88 -5.53 6.54 -5.96
C PHE A 88 -7.01 6.93 -5.98
N VAL A 89 -7.78 6.49 -4.99
CA VAL A 89 -9.22 6.78 -4.93
C VAL A 89 -9.61 7.66 -3.76
N LYS A 90 -8.92 7.55 -2.62
CA LYS A 90 -9.11 8.40 -1.45
C LYS A 90 -7.76 8.67 -0.79
N PRO A 91 -7.54 9.85 -0.21
CA PRO A 91 -6.32 10.13 0.50
C PRO A 91 -6.27 9.41 1.85
N VAL A 92 -5.06 9.15 2.33
CA VAL A 92 -4.82 8.75 3.71
C VAL A 92 -4.68 10.03 4.52
N ILE A 93 -5.62 10.29 5.43
CA ILE A 93 -5.65 11.51 6.22
C ILE A 93 -4.83 11.31 7.49
N VAL A 94 -3.87 12.21 7.74
CA VAL A 94 -2.92 12.09 8.85
C VAL A 94 -3.00 13.32 9.75
N PRO A 95 -3.92 13.32 10.74
CA PRO A 95 -4.01 14.43 11.70
C PRO A 95 -2.76 14.53 12.57
N VAL A 96 -2.52 15.72 13.14
CA VAL A 96 -1.38 15.95 14.02
C VAL A 96 -1.43 15.03 15.24
N ASP A 97 -0.27 14.55 15.68
CA ASP A 97 -0.10 13.70 16.87
C ASP A 97 -0.91 12.40 16.84
N GLN A 98 -1.23 11.92 15.66
CA GLN A 98 -1.94 10.65 15.49
C GLN A 98 -1.17 9.70 14.56
N LYS A 99 -1.27 8.41 14.87
CA LYS A 99 -0.87 7.35 13.95
C LYS A 99 -2.13 6.82 13.29
N VAL A 100 -2.12 6.76 11.96
CA VAL A 100 -3.24 6.22 11.20
C VAL A 100 -2.83 4.93 10.53
N ASP A 101 -3.79 4.02 10.35
CA ASP A 101 -3.52 2.74 9.74
C ASP A 101 -3.50 2.82 8.22
N LEU A 102 -2.71 1.94 7.62
CA LEU A 102 -2.86 1.51 6.25
C LEU A 102 -2.91 -0.01 6.30
N THR A 103 -4.09 -0.55 6.14
CA THR A 103 -4.34 -1.99 6.26
C THR A 103 -4.33 -2.60 4.86
N VAL A 104 -3.42 -3.54 4.64
CA VAL A 104 -3.18 -4.13 3.33
C VAL A 104 -3.44 -5.63 3.38
N SER A 105 -4.18 -6.10 2.40
CA SER A 105 -4.41 -7.52 2.19
C SER A 105 -4.39 -7.83 0.69
N ALA A 106 -4.38 -9.11 0.36
CA ALA A 106 -4.39 -9.54 -1.03
C ALA A 106 -5.11 -10.88 -1.16
N THR A 107 -5.67 -11.10 -2.35
CA THR A 107 -6.28 -12.37 -2.72
C THR A 107 -5.61 -12.86 -3.99
N VAL A 108 -5.29 -14.15 -4.06
CA VAL A 108 -4.75 -14.76 -5.26
C VAL A 108 -5.85 -14.83 -6.32
N ALA A 109 -5.67 -14.08 -7.41
CA ALA A 109 -6.66 -13.98 -8.47
C ALA A 109 -6.42 -14.99 -9.59
N GLU A 110 -5.15 -15.29 -9.88
CA GLU A 110 -4.78 -16.18 -10.98
C GLU A 110 -3.42 -16.80 -10.71
N ILE A 111 -3.24 -18.03 -11.13
CA ILE A 111 -1.95 -18.73 -11.11
C ILE A 111 -1.69 -19.27 -12.51
N ASN A 112 -0.55 -18.88 -13.08
CA ASN A 112 -0.14 -19.30 -14.41
C ASN A 112 1.33 -19.73 -14.36
N GLY A 113 1.56 -21.03 -14.13
CA GLY A 113 2.88 -21.54 -13.88
C GLY A 113 3.47 -20.99 -12.58
N ASP A 114 4.60 -20.32 -12.66
CA ASP A 114 5.25 -19.67 -11.53
C ASP A 114 4.78 -18.23 -11.30
N ARG A 115 3.90 -17.72 -12.17
CA ARG A 115 3.36 -16.35 -12.05
C ARG A 115 2.06 -16.36 -11.27
N ILE A 116 2.01 -15.53 -10.24
CA ILE A 116 0.85 -15.39 -9.36
C ILE A 116 0.35 -13.97 -9.44
N SER A 117 -0.93 -13.82 -9.83
CA SER A 117 -1.60 -12.53 -9.88
C SER A 117 -2.36 -12.29 -8.58
N LEU A 118 -2.17 -11.12 -7.99
CA LEU A 118 -2.80 -10.72 -6.75
C LEU A 118 -3.75 -9.56 -6.99
N THR A 119 -4.92 -9.63 -6.40
CA THR A 119 -5.80 -8.47 -6.20
C THR A 119 -5.51 -7.91 -4.83
N LEU A 120 -5.13 -6.64 -4.77
CA LEU A 120 -4.71 -5.98 -3.54
C LEU A 120 -5.85 -5.14 -2.96
N SER A 121 -5.89 -5.03 -1.64
CA SER A 121 -6.79 -4.15 -0.91
C SER A 121 -5.98 -3.28 0.04
N ALA A 122 -6.22 -1.99 0.02
CA ALA A 122 -5.60 -1.04 0.94
C ALA A 122 -6.67 -0.10 1.49
N THR A 123 -6.81 -0.09 2.80
CA THR A 123 -7.77 0.76 3.50
C THR A 123 -7.09 1.57 4.59
N SER A 124 -7.65 2.74 4.89
CA SER A 124 -7.26 3.53 6.05
C SER A 124 -8.54 4.01 6.74
N ALA A 125 -8.63 3.80 8.05
CA ALA A 125 -9.85 4.05 8.82
C ALA A 125 -11.09 3.38 8.20
N GLY A 126 -10.90 2.18 7.65
CA GLY A 126 -11.96 1.42 7.00
C GLY A 126 -12.35 1.90 5.60
N ILE A 127 -11.70 2.95 5.09
CA ILE A 127 -12.01 3.55 3.78
C ILE A 127 -10.98 3.08 2.76
N LYS A 128 -11.45 2.59 1.63
CA LYS A 128 -10.60 2.16 0.52
C LYS A 128 -9.83 3.35 -0.05
N VAL A 129 -8.51 3.24 -0.07
CA VAL A 129 -7.61 4.32 -0.54
C VAL A 129 -7.00 4.03 -1.91
N LEU A 130 -6.88 2.76 -2.29
CA LEU A 130 -6.44 2.36 -3.64
C LEU A 130 -7.56 1.58 -4.34
N GLY A 131 -7.73 1.85 -5.63
CA GLY A 131 -8.64 1.10 -6.49
C GLY A 131 -7.87 0.33 -7.54
N MET A 132 -8.46 -0.76 -8.05
CA MET A 132 -7.88 -1.59 -9.11
C MET A 132 -6.41 -1.96 -8.81
N ALA A 133 -6.10 -2.17 -7.55
CA ALA A 133 -4.74 -2.48 -7.11
C ALA A 133 -4.44 -3.95 -7.40
N LYS A 134 -3.34 -4.19 -8.09
CA LYS A 134 -2.93 -5.54 -8.49
C LYS A 134 -1.42 -5.66 -8.59
N ALA A 135 -0.95 -6.88 -8.42
CA ALA A 135 0.45 -7.21 -8.62
C ALA A 135 0.58 -8.57 -9.29
N VAL A 136 1.67 -8.77 -9.99
CA VAL A 136 2.07 -10.09 -10.51
C VAL A 136 3.45 -10.40 -9.95
N VAL A 137 3.58 -11.53 -9.32
CA VAL A 137 4.84 -11.99 -8.74
C VAL A 137 5.21 -13.35 -9.30
N VAL A 138 6.49 -13.69 -9.22
CA VAL A 138 7.02 -15.00 -9.57
C VAL A 138 7.46 -15.69 -8.28
N LYS A 139 6.93 -16.88 -8.06
CA LYS A 139 7.24 -17.68 -6.88
C LYS A 139 7.47 -19.14 -7.22
#